data_9ff928791e14126e79d7c59e258eedbd
#
_entry.id   9ff928791e14126e79d7c59e258eedbd
#
_cell.length_a   1.000
_cell.length_b   1.000
_cell.length_c   1.000
_cell.angle_alpha   90.00
_cell.angle_beta   90.00
_cell.angle_gamma   90.00
#
_symmetry.space_group_name_H-M   'P 1'
#
loop_
_entity.id
_entity.type
_entity.pdbx_description
1 polymer ?
#
loop_
_entity_poly.entity_id
_entity_poly.type
_entity_poly.pdbx_seq_one_letter_code
_entity_poly.pdbx_strand_id
1 'polypeptide(L)'
;MAKTRLQEKYLSEAVKGMMDKFNYKNVMEIPKIEKVVINMGIGEAVANSKALDSAVADLTLIAGQRPVITKAKKSIAAFKLRQGMPIGTKVTLRGDRMYYFLDKLMNIALPRVRDFRGVNPTAFDGRGNYALGMKEQLIFPEIKYDKIDKVRGMDIIIVTTAKTDEEARELLRLLGMPFSA
;
A
#
# COMPACT_ATOMS: atom_id res chain seq x y z
N MET A 1 -6.94 16.79 -17.10
CA MET A 1 -7.48 16.35 -15.80
C MET A 1 -6.81 17.15 -14.70
N ALA A 2 -7.53 17.53 -13.65
CA ALA A 2 -6.93 18.21 -12.50
C ALA A 2 -5.96 17.23 -11.80
N LYS A 3 -4.78 17.73 -11.41
CA LYS A 3 -3.81 16.94 -10.65
C LYS A 3 -4.35 16.66 -9.24
N THR A 4 -3.98 15.53 -8.67
CA THR A 4 -4.33 15.23 -7.28
C THR A 4 -3.48 16.07 -6.33
N ARG A 5 -4.00 16.38 -5.13
CA ARG A 5 -3.29 17.18 -4.10
C ARG A 5 -1.87 16.64 -3.83
N LEU A 6 -1.73 15.33 -3.69
CA LEU A 6 -0.44 14.71 -3.41
C LEU A 6 0.51 14.79 -4.62
N GLN A 7 -0.01 14.76 -5.85
CA GLN A 7 0.76 14.94 -7.07
C GLN A 7 1.25 16.39 -7.22
N GLU A 8 0.42 17.35 -6.84
CA GLU A 8 0.82 18.78 -6.78
C GLU A 8 1.93 18.98 -5.76
N LYS A 9 1.80 18.38 -4.56
CA LYS A 9 2.82 18.41 -3.52
C LYS A 9 4.14 17.79 -3.99
N TYR A 10 4.08 16.67 -4.72
CA TYR A 10 5.27 16.07 -5.33
C TYR A 10 5.98 17.06 -6.26
N LEU A 11 5.26 17.74 -7.14
CA LEU A 11 5.84 18.67 -8.12
C LEU A 11 6.35 19.96 -7.49
N SER A 12 5.67 20.49 -6.46
CA SER A 12 6.03 21.78 -5.84
C SER A 12 7.11 21.67 -4.77
N GLU A 13 7.04 20.64 -3.93
CA GLU A 13 7.87 20.51 -2.74
C GLU A 13 8.89 19.37 -2.86
N ALA A 14 8.42 18.14 -3.19
CA ALA A 14 9.29 16.96 -3.16
C ALA A 14 10.39 17.03 -4.21
N VAL A 15 10.11 17.48 -5.42
CA VAL A 15 11.10 17.62 -6.49
C VAL A 15 12.24 18.57 -6.06
N LYS A 16 11.90 19.73 -5.49
CA LYS A 16 12.91 20.71 -5.00
C LYS A 16 13.73 20.14 -3.84
N GLY A 17 13.05 19.61 -2.82
CA GLY A 17 13.73 19.04 -1.65
C GLY A 17 14.67 17.89 -1.99
N MET A 18 14.29 17.04 -2.95
CA MET A 18 15.14 15.94 -3.43
C MET A 18 16.36 16.45 -4.20
N MET A 19 16.20 17.47 -5.06
CA MET A 19 17.31 18.08 -5.78
C MET A 19 18.33 18.70 -4.82
N ASP A 20 17.86 19.43 -3.82
CA ASP A 20 18.73 20.10 -2.84
C ASP A 20 19.50 19.11 -1.97
N LYS A 21 18.87 17.99 -1.61
CA LYS A 21 19.48 16.99 -0.71
C LYS A 21 20.47 16.05 -1.40
N PHE A 22 20.12 15.58 -2.60
CA PHE A 22 20.90 14.56 -3.33
C PHE A 22 21.70 15.11 -4.52
N ASN A 23 21.63 16.42 -4.79
CA ASN A 23 22.36 17.10 -5.86
C ASN A 23 22.18 16.43 -7.25
N TYR A 24 20.95 16.04 -7.61
CA TYR A 24 20.66 15.47 -8.92
C TYR A 24 20.99 16.47 -10.04
N LYS A 25 21.62 15.99 -11.11
CA LYS A 25 21.96 16.81 -12.28
C LYS A 25 20.76 17.09 -13.19
N ASN A 26 19.78 16.18 -13.18
CA ASN A 26 18.61 16.26 -14.04
C ASN A 26 17.33 16.01 -13.23
N VAL A 27 16.29 16.79 -13.47
CA VAL A 27 14.96 16.60 -12.87
C VAL A 27 14.38 15.19 -13.14
N MET A 28 14.76 14.57 -14.27
CA MET A 28 14.30 13.23 -14.64
C MET A 28 14.96 12.10 -13.82
N GLU A 29 16.03 12.39 -13.09
CA GLU A 29 16.67 11.42 -12.18
C GLU A 29 15.96 11.31 -10.84
N ILE A 30 15.14 12.30 -10.50
CA ILE A 30 14.44 12.35 -9.23
C ILE A 30 13.48 11.17 -9.11
N PRO A 31 13.54 10.42 -8.00
CA PRO A 31 12.66 9.28 -7.79
C PRO A 31 11.20 9.71 -7.70
N LYS A 32 10.33 8.86 -8.22
CA LYS A 32 8.87 9.01 -8.18
C LYS A 32 8.22 7.71 -7.73
N ILE A 33 6.99 7.79 -7.25
CA ILE A 33 6.19 6.61 -6.96
C ILE A 33 5.71 6.02 -8.29
N GLU A 34 5.96 4.74 -8.50
CA GLU A 34 5.56 4.03 -9.73
C GLU A 34 4.19 3.36 -9.58
N LYS A 35 3.99 2.66 -8.47
CA LYS A 35 2.75 1.93 -8.15
C LYS A 35 2.62 1.68 -6.66
N VAL A 36 1.40 1.41 -6.23
CA VAL A 36 1.09 0.86 -4.91
C VAL A 36 0.41 -0.48 -5.09
N VAL A 37 0.91 -1.49 -4.39
CA VAL A 37 0.33 -2.83 -4.37
C VAL A 37 -0.25 -3.09 -2.99
N ILE A 38 -1.54 -3.45 -2.94
CA ILE A 38 -2.20 -3.85 -1.70
C ILE A 38 -2.52 -5.33 -1.82
N ASN A 39 -2.10 -6.10 -0.84
CA ASN A 39 -2.31 -7.54 -0.77
C ASN A 39 -3.03 -7.93 0.51
N MET A 40 -3.98 -8.84 0.41
CA MET A 40 -4.64 -9.48 1.54
C MET A 40 -4.49 -11.00 1.41
N GLY A 41 -3.78 -11.61 2.35
CA GLY A 41 -3.67 -13.06 2.47
C GLY A 41 -4.87 -13.64 3.22
N ILE A 42 -5.58 -14.59 2.61
CA ILE A 42 -6.80 -15.18 3.17
C ILE A 42 -6.63 -16.69 3.22
N GLY A 43 -5.86 -17.17 4.19
CA GLY A 43 -5.65 -18.62 4.38
C GLY A 43 -6.94 -19.39 4.66
N GLU A 44 -7.94 -18.73 5.26
CA GLU A 44 -9.27 -19.31 5.53
C GLU A 44 -10.06 -19.64 4.26
N ALA A 45 -9.72 -19.04 3.12
CA ALA A 45 -10.39 -19.30 1.84
C ALA A 45 -10.29 -20.77 1.39
N VAL A 46 -9.32 -21.50 1.90
CA VAL A 46 -9.18 -22.96 1.67
C VAL A 46 -10.37 -23.72 2.22
N ALA A 47 -10.91 -23.31 3.38
CA ALA A 47 -12.06 -23.94 4.04
C ALA A 47 -13.37 -23.21 3.73
N ASN A 48 -13.33 -21.89 3.53
CA ASN A 48 -14.51 -21.04 3.33
C ASN A 48 -14.28 -20.03 2.19
N SER A 49 -14.83 -20.32 1.02
CA SER A 49 -14.73 -19.41 -0.15
C SER A 49 -15.41 -18.06 0.06
N LYS A 50 -16.47 -17.98 0.90
CA LYS A 50 -17.17 -16.72 1.20
C LYS A 50 -16.25 -15.69 1.86
N ALA A 51 -15.26 -16.15 2.66
CA ALA A 51 -14.26 -15.27 3.27
C ALA A 51 -13.43 -14.50 2.23
N LEU A 52 -13.19 -15.12 1.08
CA LEU A 52 -12.49 -14.47 -0.04
C LEU A 52 -13.39 -13.42 -0.72
N ASP A 53 -14.66 -13.72 -0.93
CA ASP A 53 -15.60 -12.79 -1.57
C ASP A 53 -15.78 -11.53 -0.71
N SER A 54 -15.88 -11.68 0.62
CA SER A 54 -15.92 -10.57 1.57
C SER A 54 -14.66 -9.70 1.47
N ALA A 55 -13.47 -10.32 1.44
CA ALA A 55 -12.22 -9.58 1.32
C ALA A 55 -12.06 -8.88 -0.04
N VAL A 56 -12.56 -9.47 -1.12
CA VAL A 56 -12.61 -8.83 -2.45
C VAL A 56 -13.52 -7.59 -2.40
N ALA A 57 -14.66 -7.68 -1.72
CA ALA A 57 -15.58 -6.55 -1.55
C ALA A 57 -14.91 -5.41 -0.74
N ASP A 58 -14.30 -5.73 0.41
CA ASP A 58 -13.62 -4.77 1.26
C ASP A 58 -12.47 -4.07 0.51
N LEU A 59 -11.62 -4.85 -0.16
CA LEU A 59 -10.49 -4.29 -0.90
C LEU A 59 -10.95 -3.47 -2.10
N THR A 60 -12.09 -3.79 -2.72
CA THR A 60 -12.68 -2.99 -3.79
C THR A 60 -13.11 -1.62 -3.28
N LEU A 61 -13.72 -1.55 -2.09
CA LEU A 61 -14.12 -0.29 -1.47
C LEU A 61 -12.89 0.56 -1.10
N ILE A 62 -11.87 -0.06 -0.50
CA ILE A 62 -10.63 0.63 -0.09
C ILE A 62 -9.87 1.18 -1.29
N ALA A 63 -9.70 0.37 -2.33
CA ALA A 63 -8.84 0.71 -3.47
C ALA A 63 -9.57 1.50 -4.57
N GLY A 64 -10.90 1.48 -4.60
CA GLY A 64 -11.70 2.02 -5.70
C GLY A 64 -11.50 1.28 -7.03
N GLN A 65 -10.94 0.06 -6.97
CA GLN A 65 -10.65 -0.78 -8.12
C GLN A 65 -10.83 -2.25 -7.75
N ARG A 66 -11.43 -3.04 -8.65
CA ARG A 66 -11.62 -4.48 -8.41
C ARG A 66 -10.27 -5.19 -8.30
N PRO A 67 -10.02 -5.91 -7.21
CA PRO A 67 -8.78 -6.66 -7.02
C PRO A 67 -8.78 -7.95 -7.83
N VAL A 68 -7.59 -8.52 -7.99
CA VAL A 68 -7.35 -9.82 -8.62
C VAL A 68 -7.22 -10.88 -7.53
N ILE A 69 -7.92 -11.99 -7.70
CA ILE A 69 -7.80 -13.15 -6.82
C ILE A 69 -6.47 -13.85 -7.08
N THR A 70 -5.69 -14.07 -6.03
CA THR A 70 -4.41 -14.78 -6.10
C THR A 70 -4.59 -16.25 -5.78
N LYS A 71 -4.01 -17.11 -6.63
CA LYS A 71 -4.11 -18.57 -6.54
C LYS A 71 -2.80 -19.18 -6.07
N ALA A 72 -2.88 -20.32 -5.39
CA ALA A 72 -1.73 -21.10 -4.96
C ALA A 72 -0.91 -21.61 -6.15
N LYS A 73 0.39 -21.40 -6.11
CA LYS A 73 1.33 -21.85 -7.15
C LYS A 73 1.73 -23.31 -7.01
N LYS A 74 1.74 -23.83 -5.76
CA LYS A 74 2.13 -25.21 -5.43
C LYS A 74 1.13 -25.82 -4.45
N SER A 75 1.00 -27.15 -4.47
CA SER A 75 0.24 -27.90 -3.47
C SER A 75 1.08 -28.11 -2.22
N ILE A 76 0.51 -27.87 -1.03
CA ILE A 76 1.16 -28.04 0.27
C ILE A 76 0.20 -28.82 1.16
N ALA A 77 0.53 -30.09 1.45
CA ALA A 77 -0.34 -31.00 2.21
C ALA A 77 -0.59 -30.51 3.66
N ALA A 78 0.43 -29.96 4.33
CA ALA A 78 0.32 -29.41 5.68
C ALA A 78 -0.77 -28.35 5.83
N PHE A 79 -1.00 -27.54 4.78
CA PHE A 79 -2.03 -26.50 4.76
C PHE A 79 -3.32 -26.94 4.04
N LYS A 80 -3.45 -28.21 3.66
CA LYS A 80 -4.56 -28.74 2.85
C LYS A 80 -4.78 -27.94 1.56
N LEU A 81 -3.70 -27.39 1.00
CA LEU A 81 -3.69 -26.49 -0.14
C LEU A 81 -3.34 -27.25 -1.42
N ARG A 82 -4.15 -27.07 -2.47
CA ARG A 82 -3.88 -27.59 -3.80
C ARG A 82 -3.51 -26.45 -4.75
N GLN A 83 -2.71 -26.74 -5.74
CA GLN A 83 -2.36 -25.80 -6.81
C GLN A 83 -3.65 -25.29 -7.47
N GLY A 84 -3.69 -23.97 -7.73
CA GLY A 84 -4.85 -23.31 -8.34
C GLY A 84 -5.94 -22.86 -7.36
N MET A 85 -5.91 -23.29 -6.08
CA MET A 85 -6.88 -22.82 -5.08
C MET A 85 -6.70 -21.32 -4.80
N PRO A 86 -7.80 -20.55 -4.68
CA PRO A 86 -7.75 -19.13 -4.32
C PRO A 86 -7.38 -18.98 -2.85
N ILE A 87 -6.36 -18.15 -2.56
CA ILE A 87 -5.82 -17.97 -1.20
C ILE A 87 -5.62 -16.52 -0.79
N GLY A 88 -5.95 -15.58 -1.64
CA GLY A 88 -5.81 -14.16 -1.33
C GLY A 88 -6.30 -13.28 -2.45
N THR A 89 -6.14 -11.99 -2.23
CA THR A 89 -6.51 -10.96 -3.21
C THR A 89 -5.48 -9.85 -3.22
N LYS A 90 -5.22 -9.27 -4.39
CA LYS A 90 -4.32 -8.13 -4.54
C LYS A 90 -4.86 -7.11 -5.53
N VAL A 91 -4.49 -5.85 -5.32
CA VAL A 91 -4.75 -4.77 -6.27
C VAL A 91 -3.47 -3.98 -6.51
N THR A 92 -3.26 -3.53 -7.74
CA THR A 92 -2.15 -2.66 -8.11
C THR A 92 -2.73 -1.33 -8.59
N LEU A 93 -2.38 -0.26 -7.89
CA LEU A 93 -2.82 1.10 -8.19
C LEU A 93 -1.68 1.86 -8.88
N ARG A 94 -2.02 2.63 -9.92
CA ARG A 94 -1.11 3.49 -10.69
C ARG A 94 -1.77 4.84 -10.99
N GLY A 95 -0.97 5.83 -11.38
CA GLY A 95 -1.46 7.16 -11.76
C GLY A 95 -2.26 7.84 -10.65
N ASP A 96 -3.34 8.50 -11.01
CA ASP A 96 -4.14 9.31 -10.08
C ASP A 96 -4.74 8.48 -8.95
N ARG A 97 -5.21 7.25 -9.22
CA ARG A 97 -5.76 6.35 -8.18
C ARG A 97 -4.73 6.00 -7.11
N MET A 98 -3.47 5.85 -7.49
CA MET A 98 -2.37 5.62 -6.56
C MET A 98 -2.18 6.82 -5.63
N TYR A 99 -2.18 8.04 -6.17
CA TYR A 99 -2.04 9.25 -5.37
C TYR A 99 -3.23 9.49 -4.44
N TYR A 100 -4.47 9.26 -4.90
CA TYR A 100 -5.66 9.32 -4.04
C TYR A 100 -5.59 8.32 -2.89
N PHE A 101 -5.17 7.10 -3.17
CA PHE A 101 -5.02 6.08 -2.13
C PHE A 101 -3.94 6.46 -1.11
N LEU A 102 -2.78 6.94 -1.56
CA LEU A 102 -1.69 7.36 -0.67
C LEU A 102 -2.08 8.56 0.19
N ASP A 103 -2.77 9.54 -0.38
CA ASP A 103 -3.28 10.70 0.37
C ASP A 103 -4.23 10.26 1.48
N LYS A 104 -5.18 9.38 1.17
CA LYS A 104 -6.08 8.76 2.14
C LYS A 104 -5.33 7.95 3.19
N LEU A 105 -4.36 7.13 2.79
CA LEU A 105 -3.56 6.31 3.70
C LEU A 105 -2.83 7.18 4.72
N MET A 106 -2.07 8.17 4.26
CA MET A 106 -1.21 8.99 5.12
C MET A 106 -1.99 9.95 6.03
N ASN A 107 -3.04 10.58 5.51
CA ASN A 107 -3.74 11.65 6.22
C ASN A 107 -5.01 11.18 6.97
N ILE A 108 -5.61 10.06 6.60
CA ILE A 108 -6.86 9.60 7.19
C ILE A 108 -6.69 8.24 7.89
N ALA A 109 -6.13 7.24 7.18
CA ALA A 109 -6.09 5.88 7.69
C ALA A 109 -5.03 5.68 8.79
N LEU A 110 -3.79 6.12 8.57
CA LEU A 110 -2.72 5.97 9.56
C LEU A 110 -3.00 6.65 10.90
N PRO A 111 -3.52 7.90 10.97
CA PRO A 111 -3.87 8.52 12.24
C PRO A 111 -4.98 7.79 13.02
N ARG A 112 -5.78 6.96 12.37
CA ARG A 112 -6.84 6.16 12.99
C ARG A 112 -6.35 4.82 13.55
N VAL A 113 -5.11 4.45 13.28
CA VAL A 113 -4.50 3.25 13.87
C VAL A 113 -4.38 3.44 15.38
N ARG A 114 -4.84 2.43 16.14
CA ARG A 114 -4.73 2.44 17.59
C ARG A 114 -3.27 2.53 18.03
N ASP A 115 -2.99 3.42 18.98
CA ASP A 115 -1.63 3.65 19.53
C ASP A 115 -0.58 3.97 18.45
N PHE A 116 -0.97 4.72 17.42
CA PHE A 116 -0.08 5.08 16.31
C PHE A 116 1.08 5.97 16.78
N ARG A 117 2.31 5.52 16.57
CA ARG A 117 3.55 6.24 16.92
C ARG A 117 4.43 6.53 15.69
N GLY A 118 3.88 6.41 14.51
CA GLY A 118 4.62 6.49 13.26
C GLY A 118 4.85 5.13 12.61
N VAL A 119 5.17 5.14 11.33
CA VAL A 119 5.50 3.93 10.57
C VAL A 119 7.00 3.63 10.65
N ASN A 120 7.37 2.37 10.53
CA ASN A 120 8.76 1.94 10.63
C ASN A 120 9.63 2.59 9.52
N PRO A 121 10.70 3.34 9.90
CA PRO A 121 11.57 4.00 8.92
C PRO A 121 12.53 3.06 8.21
N THR A 122 12.63 1.77 8.59
CA THR A 122 13.58 0.80 8.03
C THR A 122 12.92 -0.30 7.21
N ALA A 123 11.60 -0.24 6.98
CA ALA A 123 10.85 -1.26 6.24
C ALA A 123 11.01 -1.14 4.72
N PHE A 124 12.25 -0.98 4.25
CA PHE A 124 12.64 -0.92 2.85
C PHE A 124 13.30 -2.24 2.41
N ASP A 125 13.31 -2.50 1.12
CA ASP A 125 13.82 -3.75 0.52
C ASP A 125 15.27 -3.67 0.01
N GLY A 126 16.00 -2.58 0.26
CA GLY A 126 17.33 -2.32 -0.28
C GLY A 126 17.34 -1.72 -1.69
N ARG A 127 16.17 -1.56 -2.31
CA ARG A 127 16.00 -1.01 -3.67
C ARG A 127 14.99 0.15 -3.72
N GLY A 128 14.75 0.78 -2.59
CA GLY A 128 13.86 1.92 -2.49
C GLY A 128 12.36 1.61 -2.52
N ASN A 129 11.93 0.36 -2.32
CA ASN A 129 10.53 0.03 -2.14
C ASN A 129 10.21 -0.07 -0.66
N TYR A 130 9.04 0.42 -0.27
CA TYR A 130 8.59 0.45 1.13
C TYR A 130 7.42 -0.50 1.36
N ALA A 131 7.49 -1.30 2.41
CA ALA A 131 6.45 -2.25 2.80
C ALA A 131 5.82 -1.87 4.14
N LEU A 132 4.50 -1.76 4.18
CA LEU A 132 3.71 -1.43 5.36
C LEU A 132 2.68 -2.52 5.63
N GLY A 133 2.80 -3.21 6.76
CA GLY A 133 1.80 -4.14 7.26
C GLY A 133 0.74 -3.43 8.10
N MET A 134 -0.52 -3.62 7.74
CA MET A 134 -1.68 -3.11 8.49
C MET A 134 -2.42 -4.28 9.12
N LYS A 135 -2.72 -4.18 10.42
CA LYS A 135 -3.40 -5.26 11.16
C LYS A 135 -4.91 -5.32 10.90
N GLU A 136 -5.52 -4.17 10.61
CA GLU A 136 -6.97 -4.03 10.55
C GLU A 136 -7.40 -3.21 9.32
N GLN A 137 -8.39 -3.68 8.56
CA GLN A 137 -8.99 -2.92 7.46
C GLN A 137 -9.92 -1.79 7.95
N LEU A 138 -10.34 -1.81 9.20
CA LEU A 138 -11.26 -0.84 9.81
C LEU A 138 -10.73 0.59 9.89
N ILE A 139 -9.42 0.78 9.74
CA ILE A 139 -8.81 2.12 9.69
C ILE A 139 -9.30 2.95 8.50
N PHE A 140 -9.75 2.28 7.43
CA PHE A 140 -10.29 2.96 6.25
C PHE A 140 -11.74 3.36 6.49
N PRO A 141 -12.11 4.64 6.25
CA PRO A 141 -13.44 5.18 6.55
C PRO A 141 -14.56 4.54 5.73
N GLU A 142 -14.24 3.94 4.58
CA GLU A 142 -15.20 3.27 3.71
C GLU A 142 -15.71 1.95 4.30
N ILE A 143 -14.96 1.36 5.22
CA ILE A 143 -15.30 0.09 5.85
C ILE A 143 -16.10 0.35 7.12
N LYS A 144 -17.33 -0.15 7.14
CA LYS A 144 -18.22 -0.08 8.32
C LYS A 144 -18.12 -1.36 9.12
N TYR A 145 -17.96 -1.25 10.44
CA TYR A 145 -17.86 -2.40 11.34
C TYR A 145 -19.02 -3.40 11.19
N ASP A 146 -20.24 -2.90 11.01
CA ASP A 146 -21.44 -3.75 10.89
C ASP A 146 -21.50 -4.58 9.60
N LYS A 147 -20.67 -4.28 8.62
CA LYS A 147 -20.68 -4.94 7.30
C LYS A 147 -19.54 -5.93 7.09
N ILE A 148 -18.58 -5.96 8.00
CA ILE A 148 -17.43 -6.87 7.89
C ILE A 148 -17.77 -8.24 8.49
N ASP A 149 -17.30 -9.29 7.81
CA ASP A 149 -17.34 -10.65 8.31
C ASP A 149 -16.28 -10.90 9.39
N LYS A 150 -15.05 -10.41 9.15
CA LYS A 150 -13.91 -10.55 10.06
C LYS A 150 -12.91 -9.41 9.88
N VAL A 151 -12.23 -9.07 10.97
CA VAL A 151 -11.07 -8.16 10.91
C VAL A 151 -9.92 -8.88 10.21
N ARG A 152 -9.39 -8.27 9.14
CA ARG A 152 -8.27 -8.79 8.34
C ARG A 152 -7.19 -7.75 8.18
N GLY A 153 -5.96 -8.23 8.23
CA GLY A 153 -4.79 -7.41 7.90
C GLY A 153 -4.56 -7.33 6.40
N MET A 154 -3.72 -6.39 6.00
CA MET A 154 -3.26 -6.21 4.64
C MET A 154 -1.82 -5.70 4.59
N ASP A 155 -1.15 -6.00 3.51
CA ASP A 155 0.18 -5.47 3.20
C ASP A 155 0.07 -4.42 2.10
N ILE A 156 0.67 -3.26 2.33
CA ILE A 156 0.71 -2.14 1.39
C ILE A 156 2.16 -1.94 0.97
N ILE A 157 2.45 -2.14 -0.31
CA ILE A 157 3.79 -2.00 -0.86
C ILE A 157 3.82 -0.78 -1.77
N ILE A 158 4.65 0.19 -1.43
CA ILE A 158 4.88 1.40 -2.23
C ILE A 158 6.15 1.16 -3.05
N VAL A 159 5.99 1.05 -4.36
CA VAL A 159 7.10 0.87 -5.29
C VAL A 159 7.51 2.21 -5.86
N THR A 160 8.80 2.52 -5.72
CA THR A 160 9.39 3.77 -6.22
C THR A 160 10.44 3.50 -7.29
N THR A 161 10.86 4.53 -7.97
CA THR A 161 11.98 4.48 -8.91
C THR A 161 13.33 4.85 -8.27
N ALA A 162 13.36 5.01 -6.94
CA ALA A 162 14.59 5.28 -6.19
C ALA A 162 15.59 4.14 -6.34
N LYS A 163 16.88 4.47 -6.34
CA LYS A 163 17.96 3.49 -6.41
C LYS A 163 18.38 3.00 -5.02
N THR A 164 18.20 3.84 -4.01
CA THR A 164 18.56 3.56 -2.63
C THR A 164 17.37 3.77 -1.68
N ASP A 165 17.44 3.14 -0.52
CA ASP A 165 16.39 3.26 0.51
C ASP A 165 16.38 4.68 1.12
N GLU A 166 17.52 5.36 1.14
CA GLU A 166 17.64 6.74 1.64
C GLU A 166 16.88 7.72 0.75
N GLU A 167 17.02 7.59 -0.58
CA GLU A 167 16.26 8.38 -1.55
C GLU A 167 14.76 8.15 -1.40
N ALA A 168 14.34 6.89 -1.28
CA ALA A 168 12.93 6.54 -1.13
C ALA A 168 12.35 7.04 0.20
N ARG A 169 13.10 6.94 1.29
CA ARG A 169 12.69 7.45 2.61
C ARG A 169 12.47 8.95 2.56
N GLU A 170 13.40 9.69 1.97
CA GLU A 170 13.28 11.14 1.85
C GLU A 170 12.11 11.55 0.96
N LEU A 171 11.92 10.85 -0.16
CA LEU A 171 10.75 11.06 -1.03
C LEU A 171 9.45 10.88 -0.26
N LEU A 172 9.28 9.78 0.47
CA LEU A 172 8.07 9.50 1.25
C LEU A 172 7.89 10.50 2.39
N ARG A 173 8.98 10.94 3.05
CA ARG A 173 8.97 11.97 4.08
C ARG A 173 8.45 13.31 3.54
N LEU A 174 8.95 13.75 2.41
CA LEU A 174 8.51 15.00 1.74
C LEU A 174 7.05 14.94 1.30
N LEU A 175 6.56 13.76 0.92
CA LEU A 175 5.15 13.55 0.61
C LEU A 175 4.25 13.57 1.85
N GLY A 176 4.82 13.38 3.06
CA GLY A 176 4.08 13.46 4.31
C GLY A 176 3.88 12.10 5.01
N MET A 177 4.69 11.09 4.69
CA MET A 177 4.65 9.81 5.41
C MET A 177 5.11 10.02 6.87
N PRO A 178 4.28 9.64 7.87
CA PRO A 178 4.60 9.84 9.29
C PRO A 178 5.52 8.73 9.80
N PHE A 179 6.81 8.84 9.54
CA PHE A 179 7.80 7.90 10.09
C PHE A 179 7.95 8.09 11.60
N SER A 180 8.18 6.97 12.31
CA SER A 180 8.58 7.04 13.73
C SER A 180 9.95 7.68 13.87
N ALA A 181 10.13 8.44 14.95
CA ALA A 181 11.41 9.08 15.31
C ALA A 181 12.45 8.04 15.70
#